data_a8136969753b34243484b95e66783530
#
_entry.id   a8136969753b34243484b95e66783530
#
_cell.length_a   1.000
_cell.length_b   1.000
_cell.length_c   1.000
_cell.angle_alpha   90.00
_cell.angle_beta   90.00
_cell.angle_gamma   90.00
#
_symmetry.space_group_name_H-M   'P 1'
#
loop_
_entity.id
_entity.type
_entity.pdbx_description
1 polymer ?
#
loop_
_entity_poly.entity_id
_entity_poly.type
_entity_poly.pdbx_seq_one_letter_code
_entity_poly.pdbx_strand_id
1 'polypeptide(L)'
;MIISLSQLSVGYTLSHPVISDINLELRSGQLACLIGENGIGKSTLLKTLTGFLPKLKGSLLLGNRDIESFSQRELARQVSIVLTQKPDVQNLTIEEIIGLGRSPYTGFFGRLRAEDRKVVDDAIATMGIEKLRGRMIQTLSDGERQKVMIAKALAQETPIILLDEPTAFLDFPSKAETFQSLQRMAHERDKLILLSTHDLELAVRFADSLLEVKKGTLQAVSATDVKASIRAIIDR
;
A
#
# COMPACT_ATOMS: atom_id res chain seq x y z
N MET A 1 13.11 8.89 1.74
CA MET A 1 12.96 7.75 2.67
C MET A 1 13.34 6.47 1.96
N ILE A 2 13.95 5.49 2.64
CA ILE A 2 14.42 4.22 2.04
C ILE A 2 13.89 3.08 2.92
N ILE A 3 13.40 2.00 2.30
CA ILE A 3 13.23 0.70 2.94
C ILE A 3 14.40 -0.17 2.51
N SER A 4 15.16 -0.69 3.48
CA SER A 4 16.26 -1.61 3.21
C SER A 4 15.99 -2.96 3.86
N LEU A 5 16.01 -4.00 3.05
CA LEU A 5 15.81 -5.40 3.44
C LEU A 5 17.10 -6.16 3.19
N SER A 6 17.61 -6.84 4.22
CA SER A 6 18.81 -7.68 4.11
C SER A 6 18.53 -9.05 4.69
N GLN A 7 18.63 -10.09 3.85
CA GLN A 7 18.37 -11.49 4.19
C GLN A 7 17.04 -11.67 4.94
N LEU A 8 16.05 -10.82 4.63
CA LEU A 8 14.77 -10.81 5.32
C LEU A 8 13.96 -12.05 4.94
N SER A 9 13.44 -12.73 5.96
CA SER A 9 12.45 -13.81 5.79
C SER A 9 11.16 -13.44 6.49
N VAL A 10 10.04 -13.65 5.79
CA VAL A 10 8.69 -13.32 6.25
C VAL A 10 7.79 -14.54 6.23
N GLY A 11 6.83 -14.60 7.15
CA GLY A 11 5.92 -15.72 7.29
C GLY A 11 5.31 -15.77 8.69
N TYR A 12 4.67 -16.89 9.00
CA TYR A 12 3.99 -17.09 10.28
C TYR A 12 4.79 -17.97 11.25
N THR A 13 5.69 -18.80 10.73
CA THR A 13 6.54 -19.69 11.53
C THR A 13 7.97 -19.71 10.97
N LEU A 14 8.95 -19.84 11.86
CA LEU A 14 10.36 -19.91 11.49
C LEU A 14 10.71 -21.13 10.64
N SER A 15 10.00 -22.24 10.84
CA SER A 15 10.23 -23.50 10.12
C SER A 15 9.72 -23.45 8.67
N HIS A 16 8.74 -22.57 8.39
CA HIS A 16 8.13 -22.47 7.06
C HIS A 16 7.91 -21.00 6.69
N PRO A 17 8.98 -20.30 6.32
CA PRO A 17 8.86 -18.92 5.82
C PRO A 17 8.10 -18.93 4.48
N VAL A 18 7.29 -17.90 4.26
CA VAL A 18 6.52 -17.72 3.01
C VAL A 18 7.41 -17.14 1.91
N ILE A 19 8.27 -16.17 2.27
CA ILE A 19 9.29 -15.61 1.39
C ILE A 19 10.58 -15.52 2.20
N SER A 20 11.70 -15.93 1.61
CA SER A 20 13.00 -16.00 2.28
C SER A 20 14.06 -15.22 1.53
N ASP A 21 15.10 -14.84 2.27
CA ASP A 21 16.33 -14.24 1.76
C ASP A 21 16.08 -13.01 0.87
N ILE A 22 15.16 -12.15 1.29
CA ILE A 22 14.84 -10.92 0.57
C ILE A 22 15.98 -9.92 0.78
N ASN A 23 16.59 -9.50 -0.33
CA ASN A 23 17.57 -8.43 -0.40
C ASN A 23 17.07 -7.37 -1.36
N LEU A 24 16.60 -6.23 -0.82
CA LEU A 24 15.91 -5.20 -1.60
C LEU A 24 16.09 -3.83 -0.96
N GLU A 25 16.23 -2.82 -1.79
CA GLU A 25 16.18 -1.42 -1.40
C GLU A 25 15.10 -0.70 -2.21
N LEU A 26 14.18 -0.02 -1.53
CA LEU A 26 13.14 0.81 -2.14
C LEU A 26 13.29 2.24 -1.65
N ARG A 27 13.17 3.21 -2.57
CA ARG A 27 13.38 4.63 -2.29
C ARG A 27 12.09 5.42 -2.44
N SER A 28 12.01 6.58 -1.78
CA SER A 28 10.94 7.54 -2.04
C SER A 28 11.00 8.07 -3.49
N GLY A 29 9.92 8.68 -3.93
CA GLY A 29 9.77 9.18 -5.29
C GLY A 29 9.43 8.08 -6.33
N GLN A 30 9.02 6.87 -5.90
CA GLN A 30 8.70 5.79 -6.83
C GLN A 30 7.40 5.06 -6.49
N LEU A 31 6.72 4.58 -7.53
CA LEU A 31 5.67 3.58 -7.47
C LEU A 31 6.27 2.20 -7.78
N ALA A 32 6.31 1.32 -6.78
CA ALA A 32 6.75 -0.06 -6.93
C ALA A 32 5.54 -1.00 -6.96
N CYS A 33 5.52 -1.96 -7.89
CA CYS A 33 4.47 -2.97 -7.98
C CYS A 33 4.99 -4.35 -7.59
N LEU A 34 4.32 -4.98 -6.63
CA LEU A 34 4.57 -6.33 -6.18
C LEU A 34 3.62 -7.29 -6.91
N ILE A 35 4.16 -8.08 -7.81
CA ILE A 35 3.41 -9.02 -8.65
C ILE A 35 3.66 -10.48 -8.23
N GLY A 36 2.75 -11.36 -8.60
CA GLY A 36 2.83 -12.79 -8.30
C GLY A 36 1.46 -13.40 -8.09
N GLU A 37 1.39 -14.72 -8.05
CA GLU A 37 0.15 -15.50 -7.88
C GLU A 37 -0.57 -15.16 -6.57
N ASN A 38 -1.88 -15.47 -6.52
CA ASN A 38 -2.65 -15.32 -5.30
C ASN A 38 -2.17 -16.32 -4.24
N GLY A 39 -2.11 -15.87 -2.98
CA GLY A 39 -1.63 -16.71 -1.88
C GLY A 39 -0.10 -16.87 -1.79
N ILE A 40 0.70 -16.32 -2.72
CA ILE A 40 2.16 -16.49 -2.77
C ILE A 40 2.91 -15.76 -1.64
N GLY A 41 2.23 -14.87 -0.86
CA GLY A 41 2.85 -14.17 0.26
C GLY A 41 2.94 -12.65 0.12
N LYS A 42 2.37 -12.03 -0.91
CA LYS A 42 2.40 -10.57 -1.11
C LYS A 42 1.87 -9.81 0.13
N SER A 43 0.68 -10.16 0.59
CA SER A 43 0.08 -9.55 1.79
C SER A 43 0.87 -9.82 3.07
N THR A 44 1.54 -10.98 3.17
CA THR A 44 2.41 -11.32 4.30
C THR A 44 3.62 -10.39 4.34
N LEU A 45 4.26 -10.16 3.19
CA LEU A 45 5.35 -9.19 3.07
C LEU A 45 4.88 -7.79 3.46
N LEU A 46 3.77 -7.30 2.88
CA LEU A 46 3.23 -5.97 3.21
C LEU A 46 2.94 -5.81 4.70
N LYS A 47 2.33 -6.83 5.35
CA LYS A 47 2.09 -6.83 6.80
C LYS A 47 3.39 -6.81 7.61
N THR A 48 4.43 -7.48 7.16
CA THR A 48 5.74 -7.44 7.85
C THR A 48 6.40 -6.06 7.70
N LEU A 49 6.29 -5.42 6.54
CA LEU A 49 6.81 -4.07 6.30
C LEU A 49 6.10 -2.98 7.12
N THR A 50 4.95 -3.27 7.72
CA THR A 50 4.24 -2.37 8.66
C THR A 50 4.43 -2.74 10.12
N GLY A 51 5.16 -3.81 10.42
CA GLY A 51 5.28 -4.33 11.78
C GLY A 51 4.03 -5.05 12.31
N PHE A 52 2.98 -5.27 11.49
CA PHE A 52 1.80 -6.08 11.88
C PHE A 52 2.14 -7.55 12.04
N LEU A 53 3.11 -8.04 11.27
CA LEU A 53 3.72 -9.34 11.47
C LEU A 53 5.21 -9.13 11.78
N PRO A 54 5.76 -9.85 12.77
CA PRO A 54 7.19 -9.79 13.03
C PRO A 54 7.97 -10.40 11.85
N LYS A 55 9.16 -9.87 11.59
CA LYS A 55 10.11 -10.52 10.69
C LYS A 55 10.58 -11.85 11.30
N LEU A 56 10.79 -12.86 10.49
CA LEU A 56 11.29 -14.16 10.96
C LEU A 56 12.81 -14.16 11.09
N LYS A 57 13.52 -13.59 10.10
CA LYS A 57 14.99 -13.45 10.07
C LYS A 57 15.38 -12.19 9.31
N GLY A 58 16.64 -11.80 9.42
CA GLY A 58 17.23 -10.71 8.66
C GLY A 58 16.95 -9.34 9.25
N SER A 59 17.16 -8.31 8.43
CA SER A 59 17.02 -6.91 8.80
C SER A 59 15.96 -6.21 7.95
N LEU A 60 15.17 -5.35 8.59
CA LEU A 60 14.20 -4.46 7.97
C LEU A 60 14.39 -3.06 8.54
N LEU A 61 14.93 -2.16 7.74
CA LEU A 61 15.20 -0.78 8.12
C LEU A 61 14.26 0.19 7.40
N LEU A 62 13.74 1.14 8.13
CA LEU A 62 13.07 2.34 7.61
C LEU A 62 14.01 3.53 7.77
N GLY A 63 14.60 4.00 6.67
CA GLY A 63 15.78 4.84 6.72
C GLY A 63 16.94 4.08 7.34
N ASN A 64 17.50 4.63 8.44
CA ASN A 64 18.61 3.99 9.16
C ASN A 64 18.19 3.33 10.48
N ARG A 65 16.86 3.15 10.71
CA ARG A 65 16.33 2.58 11.96
C ARG A 65 15.67 1.24 11.72
N ASP A 66 15.98 0.25 12.56
CA ASP A 66 15.25 -1.03 12.54
C ASP A 66 13.78 -0.82 12.90
N ILE A 67 12.89 -1.50 12.17
CA ILE A 67 11.43 -1.38 12.36
C ILE A 67 11.01 -1.68 13.80
N GLU A 68 11.68 -2.62 14.46
CA GLU A 68 11.39 -3.02 15.84
C GLU A 68 11.77 -1.96 16.88
N SER A 69 12.56 -0.96 16.50
CA SER A 69 12.95 0.15 17.37
C SER A 69 11.91 1.28 17.44
N PHE A 70 10.89 1.24 16.56
CA PHE A 70 9.82 2.25 16.56
C PHE A 70 8.72 1.86 17.54
N SER A 71 8.22 2.84 18.30
CA SER A 71 6.93 2.70 18.95
C SER A 71 5.81 2.60 17.90
N GLN A 72 4.67 2.03 18.24
CA GLN A 72 3.52 1.93 17.33
C GLN A 72 3.11 3.30 16.75
N ARG A 73 3.15 4.35 17.57
CA ARG A 73 2.79 5.71 17.12
C ARG A 73 3.83 6.31 16.17
N GLU A 74 5.10 6.08 16.41
CA GLU A 74 6.18 6.50 15.50
C GLU A 74 6.06 5.76 14.18
N LEU A 75 5.86 4.44 14.22
CA LEU A 75 5.72 3.61 13.01
C LEU A 75 4.50 4.04 12.19
N ALA A 76 3.36 4.35 12.82
CA ALA A 76 2.18 4.87 12.16
C ALA A 76 2.38 6.24 11.49
N ARG A 77 3.47 6.95 11.79
CA ARG A 77 3.89 8.17 11.08
C ARG A 77 4.89 7.91 9.96
N GLN A 78 5.41 6.69 9.86
CA GLN A 78 6.36 6.30 8.82
C GLN A 78 5.70 5.51 7.69
N VAL A 79 4.72 4.66 8.02
CA VAL A 79 4.10 3.77 7.06
C VAL A 79 2.59 3.70 7.25
N SER A 80 1.85 3.79 6.16
CA SER A 80 0.42 3.51 6.10
C SER A 80 0.15 2.28 5.24
N ILE A 81 -0.97 1.59 5.49
CA ILE A 81 -1.35 0.40 4.75
C ILE A 81 -2.85 0.38 4.47
N VAL A 82 -3.21 -0.08 3.27
CA VAL A 82 -4.55 -0.52 2.90
C VAL A 82 -4.48 -2.01 2.61
N LEU A 83 -5.25 -2.81 3.34
CA LEU A 83 -5.36 -4.24 3.13
C LEU A 83 -6.57 -4.56 2.24
N THR A 84 -6.50 -5.68 1.53
CA THR A 84 -7.62 -6.19 0.70
C THR A 84 -8.86 -6.51 1.55
N GLN A 85 -8.66 -6.95 2.81
CA GLN A 85 -9.75 -7.20 3.73
C GLN A 85 -10.43 -5.89 4.13
N LYS A 86 -11.74 -5.81 3.87
CA LYS A 86 -12.55 -4.65 4.21
C LYS A 86 -12.84 -4.65 5.72
N PRO A 87 -12.53 -3.57 6.44
CA PRO A 87 -12.98 -3.47 7.82
C PRO A 87 -14.52 -3.37 7.84
N ASP A 88 -15.16 -4.12 8.72
CA ASP A 88 -16.60 -4.02 8.98
C ASP A 88 -16.87 -2.75 9.83
N VAL A 89 -16.87 -1.62 9.15
CA VAL A 89 -17.13 -0.31 9.76
C VAL A 89 -18.49 0.18 9.27
N GLN A 90 -19.36 0.56 10.19
CA GLN A 90 -20.69 1.06 9.92
C GLN A 90 -20.90 2.40 10.63
N ASN A 91 -21.90 3.17 10.15
CA ASN A 91 -22.35 4.42 10.75
C ASN A 91 -21.28 5.52 10.84
N LEU A 92 -20.30 5.51 9.95
CA LEU A 92 -19.36 6.61 9.76
C LEU A 92 -19.47 7.17 8.35
N THR A 93 -19.36 8.50 8.25
CA THR A 93 -19.25 9.20 6.97
C THR A 93 -17.86 8.99 6.37
N ILE A 94 -17.71 9.27 5.07
CA ILE A 94 -16.39 9.13 4.41
C ILE A 94 -15.36 10.07 5.04
N GLU A 95 -15.76 11.29 5.42
CA GLU A 95 -14.86 12.25 6.08
C GLU A 95 -14.37 11.73 7.43
N GLU A 96 -15.25 11.09 8.21
CA GLU A 96 -14.87 10.47 9.47
C GLU A 96 -13.91 9.31 9.27
N ILE A 97 -14.16 8.44 8.28
CA ILE A 97 -13.27 7.33 7.94
C ILE A 97 -11.88 7.84 7.50
N ILE A 98 -11.85 8.83 6.61
CA ILE A 98 -10.59 9.41 6.14
C ILE A 98 -9.89 10.12 7.29
N GLY A 99 -10.66 10.82 8.15
CA GLY A 99 -10.17 11.47 9.36
C GLY A 99 -9.48 10.52 10.35
N LEU A 100 -9.86 9.23 10.39
CA LEU A 100 -9.13 8.22 11.19
C LEU A 100 -7.66 8.08 10.76
N GLY A 101 -7.31 8.43 9.51
CA GLY A 101 -5.93 8.51 9.06
C GLY A 101 -5.09 9.51 9.87
N ARG A 102 -5.72 10.50 10.49
CA ARG A 102 -5.06 11.51 11.33
C ARG A 102 -4.77 11.02 12.77
N SER A 103 -5.21 9.81 13.14
CA SER A 103 -5.04 9.28 14.50
C SER A 103 -3.61 9.38 15.07
N PRO A 104 -2.51 9.18 14.29
CA PRO A 104 -1.15 9.34 14.81
C PRO A 104 -0.80 10.77 15.22
N TYR A 105 -1.56 11.77 14.76
CA TYR A 105 -1.31 13.20 14.98
C TYR A 105 -2.29 13.82 15.98
N THR A 106 -3.47 13.21 16.18
CA THR A 106 -4.46 13.69 17.12
C THR A 106 -4.16 13.25 18.55
N GLY A 107 -4.71 13.97 19.54
CA GLY A 107 -4.63 13.59 20.94
C GLY A 107 -5.62 12.46 21.29
N PHE A 108 -5.70 12.13 22.58
CA PHE A 108 -6.53 11.05 23.11
C PHE A 108 -8.01 11.09 22.65
N PHE A 109 -8.57 12.28 22.51
CA PHE A 109 -9.97 12.45 22.07
C PHE A 109 -10.16 12.42 20.54
N GLY A 110 -9.12 12.20 19.75
CA GLY A 110 -9.22 12.09 18.28
C GLY A 110 -9.74 13.36 17.57
N ARG A 111 -9.76 14.53 18.22
CA ARG A 111 -10.31 15.76 17.62
C ARG A 111 -9.43 16.25 16.49
N LEU A 112 -10.01 16.38 15.29
CA LEU A 112 -9.35 16.95 14.12
C LEU A 112 -9.26 18.48 14.27
N ARG A 113 -8.06 19.02 14.08
CA ARG A 113 -7.79 20.45 13.97
C ARG A 113 -8.09 20.94 12.55
N ALA A 114 -8.06 22.26 12.32
CA ALA A 114 -8.26 22.82 10.99
C ALA A 114 -7.25 22.30 9.97
N GLU A 115 -6.00 22.08 10.37
CA GLU A 115 -4.93 21.51 9.56
C GLU A 115 -5.26 20.05 9.15
N ASP A 116 -5.73 19.22 10.08
CA ASP A 116 -6.12 17.84 9.82
C ASP A 116 -7.27 17.76 8.81
N ARG A 117 -8.25 18.69 8.91
CA ARG A 117 -9.37 18.75 7.97
C ARG A 117 -8.92 19.09 6.56
N LYS A 118 -7.94 19.99 6.39
CA LYS A 118 -7.34 20.28 5.08
C LYS A 118 -6.70 19.05 4.48
N VAL A 119 -5.99 18.24 5.28
CA VAL A 119 -5.38 16.99 4.82
C VAL A 119 -6.46 15.98 4.39
N VAL A 120 -7.57 15.91 5.12
CA VAL A 120 -8.73 15.07 4.74
C VAL A 120 -9.32 15.55 3.42
N ASP A 121 -9.53 16.87 3.25
CA ASP A 121 -10.04 17.46 2.02
C ASP A 121 -9.12 17.20 0.82
N ASP A 122 -7.81 17.32 1.01
CA ASP A 122 -6.79 17.03 -0.01
C ASP A 122 -6.81 15.55 -0.43
N ALA A 123 -6.97 14.63 0.52
CA ALA A 123 -7.07 13.22 0.25
C ALA A 123 -8.34 12.86 -0.54
N ILE A 124 -9.48 13.50 -0.22
CA ILE A 124 -10.75 13.37 -0.94
C ILE A 124 -10.58 13.83 -2.39
N ALA A 125 -10.00 15.02 -2.60
CA ALA A 125 -9.77 15.59 -3.92
C ALA A 125 -8.78 14.73 -4.74
N THR A 126 -7.70 14.26 -4.11
CA THR A 126 -6.70 13.39 -4.77
C THR A 126 -7.30 12.10 -5.32
N MET A 127 -8.30 11.54 -4.62
CA MET A 127 -8.99 10.31 -5.03
C MET A 127 -10.24 10.56 -5.90
N GLY A 128 -10.60 11.82 -6.18
CA GLY A 128 -11.76 12.18 -7.00
C GLY A 128 -13.08 11.73 -6.42
N ILE A 129 -13.24 11.79 -5.09
CA ILE A 129 -14.40 11.29 -4.37
C ILE A 129 -15.23 12.39 -3.67
N GLU A 130 -15.11 13.64 -4.12
CA GLU A 130 -15.81 14.80 -3.54
C GLU A 130 -17.34 14.61 -3.55
N LYS A 131 -17.88 13.92 -4.56
CA LYS A 131 -19.30 13.63 -4.69
C LYS A 131 -19.84 12.68 -3.62
N LEU A 132 -18.95 12.00 -2.90
CA LEU A 132 -19.32 11.05 -1.84
C LEU A 132 -19.38 11.71 -0.46
N ARG A 133 -19.06 13.00 -0.34
CA ARG A 133 -19.10 13.72 0.95
C ARG A 133 -20.45 13.55 1.65
N GLY A 134 -20.40 13.38 2.97
CA GLY A 134 -21.57 13.16 3.83
C GLY A 134 -22.21 11.77 3.69
N ARG A 135 -21.81 10.94 2.72
CA ARG A 135 -22.35 9.59 2.60
C ARG A 135 -21.75 8.65 3.64
N MET A 136 -22.56 7.73 4.12
CA MET A 136 -22.15 6.67 5.04
C MET A 136 -21.37 5.59 4.30
N ILE A 137 -20.30 5.06 4.88
CA ILE A 137 -19.40 4.07 4.26
C ILE A 137 -20.15 2.81 3.79
N GLN A 138 -21.18 2.37 4.51
CA GLN A 138 -21.98 1.18 4.15
C GLN A 138 -22.87 1.39 2.93
N THR A 139 -23.12 2.64 2.50
CA THR A 139 -23.95 2.95 1.31
C THR A 139 -23.14 3.02 0.02
N LEU A 140 -21.81 2.85 0.11
CA LEU A 140 -20.91 2.94 -1.01
C LEU A 140 -20.81 1.60 -1.75
N SER A 141 -20.61 1.67 -3.06
CA SER A 141 -20.12 0.51 -3.83
C SER A 141 -18.74 0.08 -3.35
N ASP A 142 -18.34 -1.14 -3.68
CA ASP A 142 -17.04 -1.65 -3.31
C ASP A 142 -15.87 -0.82 -3.86
N GLY A 143 -16.00 -0.33 -5.08
CA GLY A 143 -15.02 0.56 -5.69
C GLY A 143 -14.94 1.93 -5.02
N GLU A 144 -16.09 2.55 -4.71
CA GLU A 144 -16.13 3.81 -3.96
C GLU A 144 -15.51 3.65 -2.57
N ARG A 145 -15.84 2.56 -1.88
CA ARG A 145 -15.29 2.22 -0.56
C ARG A 145 -13.77 2.05 -0.64
N GLN A 146 -13.27 1.39 -1.68
CA GLN A 146 -11.84 1.22 -1.88
C GLN A 146 -11.12 2.56 -2.05
N LYS A 147 -11.66 3.48 -2.86
CA LYS A 147 -11.13 4.84 -3.01
C LYS A 147 -11.11 5.59 -1.66
N VAL A 148 -12.12 5.43 -0.82
CA VAL A 148 -12.16 6.02 0.54
C VAL A 148 -11.06 5.42 1.43
N MET A 149 -10.79 4.11 1.36
CA MET A 149 -9.73 3.49 2.15
C MET A 149 -8.34 3.95 1.71
N ILE A 150 -8.13 4.15 0.40
CA ILE A 150 -6.90 4.75 -0.11
C ILE A 150 -6.79 6.20 0.39
N ALA A 151 -7.86 7.01 0.29
CA ALA A 151 -7.86 8.38 0.81
C ALA A 151 -7.52 8.44 2.31
N LYS A 152 -8.02 7.49 3.12
CA LYS A 152 -7.64 7.36 4.54
C LYS A 152 -6.12 7.16 4.71
N ALA A 153 -5.51 6.27 3.91
CA ALA A 153 -4.07 6.04 3.97
C ALA A 153 -3.27 7.27 3.52
N LEU A 154 -3.79 8.03 2.55
CA LEU A 154 -3.21 9.30 2.11
C LEU A 154 -3.27 10.37 3.20
N ALA A 155 -4.41 10.46 3.90
CA ALA A 155 -4.60 11.40 5.00
C ALA A 155 -3.68 11.12 6.19
N GLN A 156 -3.09 9.93 6.29
CA GLN A 156 -2.07 9.62 7.29
C GLN A 156 -0.73 10.33 7.03
N GLU A 157 -0.51 10.89 5.83
CA GLU A 157 0.68 11.67 5.42
C GLU A 157 2.03 10.96 5.65
N THR A 158 2.04 9.64 5.60
CA THR A 158 3.28 8.88 5.78
C THR A 158 4.19 8.99 4.55
N PRO A 159 5.52 8.90 4.72
CA PRO A 159 6.46 8.80 3.59
C PRO A 159 6.35 7.49 2.81
N ILE A 160 5.82 6.43 3.44
CA ILE A 160 5.64 5.10 2.84
C ILE A 160 4.17 4.73 2.85
N ILE A 161 3.64 4.31 1.71
CA ILE A 161 2.25 3.85 1.56
C ILE A 161 2.28 2.45 0.96
N LEU A 162 1.70 1.48 1.66
CA LEU A 162 1.58 0.10 1.24
C LEU A 162 0.13 -0.21 0.89
N LEU A 163 -0.11 -0.82 -0.27
CA LEU A 163 -1.46 -1.08 -0.75
C LEU A 163 -1.57 -2.55 -1.19
N ASP A 164 -2.46 -3.30 -0.56
CA ASP A 164 -2.70 -4.70 -0.89
C ASP A 164 -3.90 -4.82 -1.81
N GLU A 165 -3.65 -5.11 -3.11
CA GLU A 165 -4.67 -5.22 -4.17
C GLU A 165 -5.62 -4.01 -4.23
N PRO A 166 -5.12 -2.75 -4.31
CA PRO A 166 -5.96 -1.56 -4.15
C PRO A 166 -6.98 -1.35 -5.26
N THR A 167 -6.89 -2.10 -6.36
CA THR A 167 -7.75 -1.96 -7.54
C THR A 167 -8.65 -3.17 -7.78
N ALA A 168 -8.68 -4.16 -6.88
CA ALA A 168 -9.40 -5.42 -7.09
C ALA A 168 -10.90 -5.27 -7.39
N PHE A 169 -11.54 -4.22 -6.88
CA PHE A 169 -12.99 -3.99 -7.00
C PHE A 169 -13.35 -2.86 -7.97
N LEU A 170 -12.39 -2.37 -8.75
CA LEU A 170 -12.58 -1.27 -9.70
C LEU A 170 -12.77 -1.80 -11.11
N ASP A 171 -13.53 -1.07 -11.93
CA ASP A 171 -13.54 -1.23 -13.37
C ASP A 171 -12.22 -0.76 -14.00
N PHE A 172 -11.95 -1.14 -15.22
CA PHE A 172 -10.66 -0.86 -15.85
C PHE A 172 -10.31 0.64 -15.93
N PRO A 173 -11.22 1.55 -16.33
CA PRO A 173 -10.96 2.99 -16.29
C PRO A 173 -10.57 3.49 -14.87
N SER A 174 -11.34 3.11 -13.86
CA SER A 174 -11.05 3.50 -12.46
C SER A 174 -9.75 2.92 -11.93
N LYS A 175 -9.37 1.70 -12.36
CA LYS A 175 -8.05 1.13 -12.06
C LYS A 175 -6.93 1.99 -12.62
N ALA A 176 -7.00 2.35 -13.91
CA ALA A 176 -5.99 3.17 -14.58
C ALA A 176 -5.87 4.57 -13.92
N GLU A 177 -7.00 5.22 -13.60
CA GLU A 177 -7.01 6.49 -12.86
C GLU A 177 -6.35 6.37 -11.48
N THR A 178 -6.63 5.28 -10.76
CA THR A 178 -6.03 5.03 -9.45
C THR A 178 -4.51 4.85 -9.57
N PHE A 179 -4.03 4.03 -10.49
CA PHE A 179 -2.58 3.86 -10.75
C PHE A 179 -1.91 5.19 -11.10
N GLN A 180 -2.53 5.97 -11.99
CA GLN A 180 -2.01 7.28 -12.39
C GLN A 180 -1.93 8.26 -11.20
N SER A 181 -2.95 8.28 -10.35
CA SER A 181 -2.99 9.12 -9.16
C SER A 181 -1.90 8.72 -8.15
N LEU A 182 -1.71 7.41 -7.93
CA LEU A 182 -0.67 6.88 -7.06
C LEU A 182 0.73 7.18 -7.61
N GLN A 183 0.98 7.00 -8.92
CA GLN A 183 2.24 7.33 -9.56
C GLN A 183 2.56 8.83 -9.42
N ARG A 184 1.60 9.70 -9.75
CA ARG A 184 1.76 11.15 -9.59
C ARG A 184 2.11 11.52 -8.16
N MET A 185 1.43 10.93 -7.18
CA MET A 185 1.70 11.17 -5.77
C MET A 185 3.09 10.70 -5.36
N ALA A 186 3.55 9.53 -5.84
CA ALA A 186 4.89 9.04 -5.58
C ALA A 186 5.93 10.07 -6.06
N HIS A 187 5.79 10.55 -7.29
CA HIS A 187 6.74 11.48 -7.91
C HIS A 187 6.66 12.90 -7.34
N GLU A 188 5.46 13.49 -7.27
CA GLU A 188 5.28 14.89 -6.89
C GLU A 188 5.44 15.16 -5.39
N ARG A 189 5.12 14.15 -4.54
CA ARG A 189 5.20 14.28 -3.08
C ARG A 189 6.33 13.46 -2.45
N ASP A 190 7.27 12.99 -3.26
CA ASP A 190 8.44 12.18 -2.85
C ASP A 190 8.06 11.02 -1.91
N LYS A 191 6.99 10.29 -2.24
CA LYS A 191 6.54 9.15 -1.45
C LYS A 191 7.02 7.83 -2.06
N LEU A 192 7.31 6.85 -1.19
CA LEU A 192 7.42 5.46 -1.61
C LEU A 192 6.03 4.84 -1.58
N ILE A 193 5.53 4.41 -2.73
CA ILE A 193 4.29 3.65 -2.82
C ILE A 193 4.62 2.24 -3.31
N LEU A 194 4.29 1.23 -2.50
CA LEU A 194 4.41 -0.17 -2.87
C LEU A 194 3.02 -0.79 -2.88
N LEU A 195 2.55 -1.23 -4.04
CA LEU A 195 1.26 -1.89 -4.17
C LEU A 195 1.41 -3.33 -4.68
N SER A 196 0.63 -4.25 -4.14
CA SER A 196 0.44 -5.57 -4.72
C SER A 196 -0.64 -5.52 -5.79
N THR A 197 -0.46 -6.27 -6.88
CA THR A 197 -1.46 -6.34 -7.94
C THR A 197 -1.31 -7.62 -8.78
N HIS A 198 -2.42 -8.03 -9.38
CA HIS A 198 -2.45 -9.02 -10.45
C HIS A 198 -2.70 -8.39 -11.84
N ASP A 199 -2.92 -7.07 -11.91
CA ASP A 199 -3.08 -6.32 -13.15
C ASP A 199 -1.72 -6.01 -13.77
N LEU A 200 -1.13 -6.99 -14.45
CA LEU A 200 0.24 -6.91 -14.98
C LEU A 200 0.39 -5.79 -16.02
N GLU A 201 -0.64 -5.53 -16.84
CA GLU A 201 -0.60 -4.47 -17.84
C GLU A 201 -0.48 -3.08 -17.20
N LEU A 202 -1.27 -2.82 -16.17
CA LEU A 202 -1.21 -1.55 -15.43
C LEU A 202 0.09 -1.43 -14.64
N ALA A 203 0.56 -2.52 -14.03
CA ALA A 203 1.85 -2.55 -13.36
C ALA A 203 2.98 -2.17 -14.31
N VAL A 204 3.05 -2.80 -15.49
CA VAL A 204 4.07 -2.50 -16.51
C VAL A 204 3.99 -1.08 -17.04
N ARG A 205 2.77 -0.50 -17.09
CA ARG A 205 2.56 0.85 -17.62
C ARG A 205 2.94 1.96 -16.65
N PHE A 206 2.66 1.76 -15.36
CA PHE A 206 2.73 2.84 -14.37
C PHE A 206 3.84 2.67 -13.33
N ALA A 207 4.34 1.45 -13.09
CA ALA A 207 5.36 1.25 -12.08
C ALA A 207 6.76 1.70 -12.52
N ASP A 208 7.48 2.31 -11.61
CA ASP A 208 8.91 2.60 -11.76
C ASP A 208 9.76 1.35 -11.49
N SER A 209 9.26 0.45 -10.65
CA SER A 209 9.90 -0.84 -10.38
C SER A 209 8.89 -1.98 -10.24
N LEU A 210 9.25 -3.15 -10.77
CA LEU A 210 8.45 -4.36 -10.71
C LEU A 210 9.18 -5.40 -9.87
N LEU A 211 8.49 -5.93 -8.88
CA LEU A 211 8.97 -6.94 -7.94
C LEU A 211 8.13 -8.20 -8.08
N GLU A 212 8.72 -9.32 -8.44
CA GLU A 212 7.99 -10.59 -8.58
C GLU A 212 8.25 -11.49 -7.37
N VAL A 213 7.16 -11.96 -6.75
CA VAL A 213 7.21 -13.06 -5.79
C VAL A 213 6.97 -14.35 -6.52
N LYS A 214 7.97 -15.25 -6.48
CA LYS A 214 7.90 -16.54 -7.15
C LYS A 214 8.65 -17.61 -6.36
N LYS A 215 8.00 -18.75 -6.13
CA LYS A 215 8.60 -19.91 -5.42
C LYS A 215 9.29 -19.54 -4.10
N GLY A 216 8.68 -18.66 -3.31
CA GLY A 216 9.21 -18.24 -2.00
C GLY A 216 10.40 -17.28 -2.05
N THR A 217 10.68 -16.68 -3.19
CA THR A 217 11.69 -15.63 -3.38
C THR A 217 11.08 -14.34 -3.90
N LEU A 218 11.76 -13.23 -3.68
CA LEU A 218 11.40 -11.91 -4.22
C LEU A 218 12.55 -11.40 -5.08
N GLN A 219 12.25 -10.98 -6.30
CA GLN A 219 13.25 -10.42 -7.20
C GLN A 219 12.71 -9.24 -8.01
N ALA A 220 13.58 -8.32 -8.36
CA ALA A 220 13.26 -7.28 -9.33
C ALA A 220 13.19 -7.89 -10.74
N VAL A 221 12.19 -7.50 -11.52
CA VAL A 221 11.98 -7.98 -12.90
C VAL A 221 11.82 -6.81 -13.85
N SER A 222 12.18 -7.01 -15.12
CA SER A 222 12.00 -5.98 -16.13
C SER A 222 10.57 -5.98 -16.69
N ALA A 223 10.13 -4.83 -17.18
CA ALA A 223 8.85 -4.73 -17.90
C ALA A 223 8.80 -5.66 -19.13
N THR A 224 9.95 -5.93 -19.75
CA THR A 224 10.07 -6.86 -20.89
C THR A 224 9.78 -8.29 -20.47
N ASP A 225 10.34 -8.74 -19.34
CA ASP A 225 10.12 -10.10 -18.82
C ASP A 225 8.65 -10.31 -18.44
N VAL A 226 8.02 -9.31 -17.80
CA VAL A 226 6.59 -9.36 -17.47
C VAL A 226 5.74 -9.43 -18.75
N LYS A 227 6.02 -8.62 -19.77
CA LYS A 227 5.31 -8.68 -21.06
C LYS A 227 5.48 -10.04 -21.75
N ALA A 228 6.66 -10.64 -21.71
CA ALA A 228 6.91 -11.98 -22.24
C ALA A 228 6.09 -13.04 -21.50
N SER A 229 6.01 -12.94 -20.16
CA SER A 229 5.18 -13.82 -19.33
C SER A 229 3.69 -13.71 -19.66
N ILE A 230 3.17 -12.49 -19.87
CA ILE A 230 1.77 -12.26 -20.29
C ILE A 230 1.51 -12.94 -21.64
N ARG A 231 2.36 -12.76 -22.63
CA ARG A 231 2.22 -13.40 -23.97
C ARG A 231 2.20 -14.92 -23.86
N ALA A 232 3.11 -15.51 -23.10
CA ALA A 232 3.17 -16.95 -22.89
C ALA A 232 1.92 -17.55 -22.21
N ILE A 233 1.12 -16.75 -21.50
CA ILE A 233 -0.17 -17.16 -20.92
C ILE A 233 -1.29 -17.10 -21.97
N ILE A 234 -1.29 -16.07 -22.85
CA ILE A 234 -2.32 -15.87 -23.88
C ILE A 234 -2.19 -16.86 -25.03
N ASP A 235 -0.96 -17.26 -25.35
CA ASP A 235 -0.63 -18.17 -26.46
C ASP A 235 -0.81 -19.66 -26.10
N ARG A 236 -1.32 -19.99 -24.91
CA ARG A 236 -1.67 -21.34 -24.46
C ARG A 236 -3.14 -21.63 -24.62
#